data_c72b1748800b782f3e8f841783f0a929
#
_entry.id   c72b1748800b782f3e8f841783f0a929
#
_cell.length_a   1.000
_cell.length_b   1.000
_cell.length_c   1.000
_cell.angle_alpha   90.00
_cell.angle_beta   90.00
_cell.angle_gamma   90.00
#
_symmetry.space_group_name_H-M   'P 1'
#
loop_
_entity.id
_entity.type
_entity.pdbx_description
1 polymer ?
#
loop_
_entity_poly.entity_id
_entity_poly.type
_entity_poly.pdbx_seq_one_letter_code
_entity_poly.pdbx_strand_id
1 'polypeptide(L)'
;MKLLIASDIHGNLENTIKLLDKFKNHNADKLIILGDIYHGYSYSDSREMANLFSEYCDRLILIKGNCDSTYDLNYSPVGLLNEYIVEFKNRHIYFNHGHMGYPHVNFNVGDIFCHGHTHINDIDNYNGVIICNPGSISLPRGGSVASYMIIDEDGIHIYNFKDVIIKELLFEVFDEK
;
A
#
# COMPACT_ATOMS: atom_id res chain seq x y z
N MET A 1 1.92 -12.03 -10.84
CA MET A 1 2.44 -10.78 -10.23
C MET A 1 1.90 -10.70 -8.81
N LYS A 2 2.77 -10.42 -7.85
CA LYS A 2 2.40 -10.26 -6.43
C LYS A 2 2.80 -8.87 -5.95
N LEU A 3 1.86 -8.13 -5.40
CA LEU A 3 2.05 -6.78 -4.88
C LEU A 3 1.97 -6.79 -3.36
N LEU A 4 2.95 -6.18 -2.69
CA LEU A 4 2.83 -5.84 -1.27
C LEU A 4 2.50 -4.36 -1.15
N ILE A 5 1.42 -4.05 -0.45
CA ILE A 5 0.89 -2.70 -0.28
C ILE A 5 0.87 -2.36 1.21
N ALA A 6 1.39 -1.19 1.55
CA ALA A 6 1.34 -0.63 2.89
C ALA A 6 1.01 0.85 2.84
N SER A 7 0.66 1.45 3.97
CA SER A 7 0.29 2.87 4.07
C SER A 7 0.61 3.44 5.44
N ASP A 8 0.65 4.78 5.50
CA ASP A 8 0.63 5.53 6.75
C ASP A 8 1.75 5.09 7.72
N ILE A 9 3.00 5.17 7.23
CA ILE A 9 4.23 4.78 7.96
C ILE A 9 4.58 5.81 9.03
N HIS A 10 4.38 7.10 8.71
CA HIS A 10 4.66 8.23 9.61
C HIS A 10 6.05 8.19 10.26
N GLY A 11 7.08 7.95 9.43
CA GLY A 11 8.48 8.00 9.89
C GLY A 11 8.89 6.89 10.86
N ASN A 12 8.13 5.81 10.96
CA ASN A 12 8.42 4.71 11.86
C ASN A 12 9.45 3.76 11.24
N LEU A 13 10.72 3.97 11.58
CA LEU A 13 11.84 3.18 11.07
C LEU A 13 11.72 1.69 11.43
N GLU A 14 11.36 1.37 12.67
CA GLU A 14 11.25 -0.03 13.13
C GLU A 14 10.22 -0.82 12.31
N ASN A 15 9.04 -0.21 12.07
CA ASN A 15 7.99 -0.87 11.28
C ASN A 15 8.35 -0.90 9.79
N THR A 16 9.14 0.07 9.29
CA THR A 16 9.67 0.04 7.93
C THR A 16 10.62 -1.15 7.73
N ILE A 17 11.54 -1.40 8.66
CA ILE A 17 12.43 -2.56 8.62
C ILE A 17 11.62 -3.87 8.58
N LYS A 18 10.64 -3.99 9.47
CA LYS A 18 9.74 -5.16 9.49
C LYS A 18 8.97 -5.33 8.17
N LEU A 19 8.49 -4.23 7.58
CA LEU A 19 7.77 -4.25 6.31
C LEU A 19 8.67 -4.75 5.17
N LEU A 20 9.92 -4.29 5.12
CA LEU A 20 10.89 -4.74 4.12
C LEU A 20 11.23 -6.22 4.27
N ASP A 21 11.26 -6.76 5.50
CA ASP A 21 11.38 -8.19 5.73
C ASP A 21 10.14 -8.96 5.22
N LYS A 22 8.91 -8.41 5.43
CA LYS A 22 7.69 -9.00 4.85
C LYS A 22 7.75 -8.99 3.32
N PHE A 23 8.19 -7.88 2.72
CA PHE A 23 8.35 -7.78 1.27
C PHE A 23 9.27 -8.88 0.71
N LYS A 24 10.41 -9.14 1.36
CA LYS A 24 11.33 -10.21 1.00
C LYS A 24 10.68 -11.60 1.18
N ASN A 25 10.08 -11.84 2.34
CA ASN A 25 9.54 -13.16 2.72
C ASN A 25 8.37 -13.59 1.84
N HIS A 26 7.53 -12.65 1.41
CA HIS A 26 6.43 -12.93 0.47
C HIS A 26 6.90 -13.06 -0.98
N ASN A 27 8.17 -12.78 -1.29
CA ASN A 27 8.70 -12.70 -2.66
C ASN A 27 7.82 -11.82 -3.56
N ALA A 28 7.37 -10.67 -3.05
CA ALA A 28 6.52 -9.77 -3.80
C ALA A 28 7.30 -9.09 -4.92
N ASP A 29 6.66 -8.91 -6.07
CA ASP A 29 7.28 -8.28 -7.24
C ASP A 29 7.44 -6.78 -7.08
N LYS A 30 6.48 -6.11 -6.43
CA LYS A 30 6.51 -4.67 -6.15
C LYS A 30 6.08 -4.38 -4.72
N LEU A 31 6.72 -3.34 -4.15
CA LEU A 31 6.34 -2.70 -2.90
C LEU A 31 5.69 -1.35 -3.21
N ILE A 32 4.44 -1.18 -2.80
CA ILE A 32 3.67 0.05 -3.02
C ILE A 32 3.33 0.66 -1.67
N ILE A 33 3.76 1.90 -1.43
CA ILE A 33 3.45 2.64 -0.20
C ILE A 33 2.46 3.74 -0.55
N LEU A 34 1.29 3.71 0.08
CA LEU A 34 0.16 4.58 -0.23
C LEU A 34 0.18 5.93 0.51
N GLY A 35 1.36 6.48 0.80
CA GLY A 35 1.52 7.83 1.35
C GLY A 35 1.70 7.90 2.85
N ASP A 36 1.89 9.12 3.33
CA ASP A 36 2.24 9.47 4.71
C ASP A 36 3.45 8.66 5.21
N ILE A 37 4.56 8.81 4.46
CA ILE A 37 5.72 7.94 4.56
C ILE A 37 6.69 8.45 5.61
N TYR A 38 7.21 9.66 5.40
CA TYR A 38 8.37 10.18 6.10
C TYR A 38 8.02 11.10 7.28
N HIS A 39 6.83 11.66 7.30
CA HIS A 39 6.39 12.57 8.37
C HIS A 39 6.30 11.82 9.70
N GLY A 40 7.26 12.06 10.59
CA GLY A 40 7.35 11.36 11.86
C GLY A 40 8.13 12.15 12.91
N TYR A 41 8.53 11.46 13.95
CA TYR A 41 9.16 12.06 15.14
C TYR A 41 10.64 12.41 14.97
N SER A 42 11.32 11.90 13.94
CA SER A 42 12.76 12.02 13.77
C SER A 42 13.17 12.19 12.31
N TYR A 43 13.88 13.28 12.01
CA TYR A 43 14.47 13.50 10.68
C TYR A 43 15.55 12.46 10.34
N SER A 44 16.32 11.98 11.33
CA SER A 44 17.31 10.93 11.12
C SER A 44 16.67 9.63 10.65
N ASP A 45 15.53 9.26 11.25
CA ASP A 45 14.81 8.03 10.92
C ASP A 45 14.23 8.09 9.51
N SER A 46 13.70 9.24 9.10
CA SER A 46 13.20 9.45 7.75
C SER A 46 14.30 9.28 6.69
N ARG A 47 15.51 9.79 6.96
CA ARG A 47 16.65 9.57 6.06
C ARG A 47 17.12 8.13 6.02
N GLU A 48 17.14 7.46 7.17
CA GLU A 48 17.50 6.05 7.23
C GLU A 48 16.47 5.18 6.50
N MET A 49 15.19 5.47 6.65
CA MET A 49 14.12 4.83 5.85
C MET A 49 14.35 5.01 4.35
N ALA A 50 14.68 6.23 3.90
CA ALA A 50 14.99 6.51 2.51
C ALA A 50 16.19 5.71 2.01
N ASN A 51 17.24 5.57 2.83
CA ASN A 51 18.40 4.73 2.51
C ASN A 51 18.01 3.26 2.36
N LEU A 52 17.18 2.72 3.27
CA LEU A 52 16.66 1.35 3.17
C LEU A 52 15.82 1.13 1.91
N PHE A 53 14.96 2.08 1.58
CA PHE A 53 14.15 2.03 0.36
C PHE A 53 14.99 2.09 -0.92
N SER A 54 16.18 2.72 -0.88
CA SER A 54 17.05 2.83 -2.05
C SER A 54 17.52 1.48 -2.60
N GLU A 55 17.53 0.43 -1.78
CA GLU A 55 17.83 -0.93 -2.20
C GLU A 55 16.76 -1.55 -3.12
N TYR A 56 15.59 -0.91 -3.23
CA TYR A 56 14.40 -1.46 -3.91
C TYR A 56 13.85 -0.54 -5.01
N CYS A 57 14.61 0.46 -5.47
CA CYS A 57 14.14 1.49 -6.43
C CYS A 57 13.46 0.92 -7.68
N ASP A 58 13.91 -0.22 -8.17
CA ASP A 58 13.36 -0.92 -9.34
C ASP A 58 11.99 -1.55 -9.10
N ARG A 59 11.63 -1.77 -7.84
CA ARG A 59 10.39 -2.43 -7.41
C ARG A 59 9.55 -1.59 -6.44
N LEU A 60 9.99 -0.37 -6.13
CA LEU A 60 9.35 0.51 -5.17
C LEU A 60 8.49 1.57 -5.86
N ILE A 61 7.25 1.70 -5.43
CA ILE A 61 6.33 2.77 -5.83
C ILE A 61 5.92 3.51 -4.56
N LEU A 62 6.17 4.81 -4.54
CA LEU A 62 5.77 5.68 -3.45
C LEU A 62 4.66 6.63 -3.91
N ILE A 63 3.52 6.59 -3.25
CA ILE A 63 2.42 7.53 -3.41
C ILE A 63 2.60 8.67 -2.39
N LYS A 64 2.26 9.88 -2.78
CA LYS A 64 2.30 11.04 -1.90
C LYS A 64 1.07 11.10 -1.02
N GLY A 65 1.26 11.14 0.29
CA GLY A 65 0.21 11.43 1.26
C GLY A 65 0.07 12.93 1.59
N ASN A 66 -0.91 13.26 2.40
CA ASN A 66 -1.14 14.65 2.83
C ASN A 66 -0.10 15.15 3.84
N CYS A 67 0.57 14.24 4.55
CA CYS A 67 1.65 14.60 5.48
C CYS A 67 3.03 14.64 4.80
N ASP A 68 3.18 14.09 3.59
CA ASP A 68 4.44 14.10 2.87
C ASP A 68 4.74 15.48 2.28
N SER A 69 5.84 16.08 2.66
CA SER A 69 6.24 17.43 2.28
C SER A 69 7.15 17.45 1.05
N THR A 70 7.36 18.64 0.48
CA THR A 70 8.36 18.84 -0.57
C THR A 70 9.79 18.57 -0.11
N TYR A 71 10.08 18.65 1.19
CA TYR A 71 11.37 18.29 1.75
C TYR A 71 11.66 16.80 1.64
N ASP A 72 10.62 15.97 1.71
CA ASP A 72 10.75 14.52 1.63
C ASP A 72 11.22 14.07 0.24
N LEU A 73 10.88 14.84 -0.80
CA LEU A 73 11.35 14.62 -2.17
C LEU A 73 12.87 14.73 -2.31
N ASN A 74 13.54 15.51 -1.44
CA ASN A 74 14.98 15.74 -1.54
C ASN A 74 15.83 14.53 -1.14
N TYR A 75 15.28 13.60 -0.37
CA TYR A 75 16.00 12.40 0.05
C TYR A 75 15.28 11.10 -0.30
N SER A 76 14.05 11.18 -0.76
CA SER A 76 13.32 10.00 -1.25
C SER A 76 14.04 9.37 -2.45
N PRO A 77 14.29 8.06 -2.45
CA PRO A 77 15.07 7.39 -3.49
C PRO A 77 14.35 7.32 -4.84
N VAL A 78 13.03 7.46 -4.82
CA VAL A 78 12.18 7.53 -6.02
C VAL A 78 11.18 8.69 -5.88
N GLY A 79 10.61 9.14 -7.00
CA GLY A 79 9.59 10.18 -6.98
C GLY A 79 8.32 9.76 -6.24
N LEU A 80 7.70 10.72 -5.54
CA LEU A 80 6.37 10.52 -4.94
C LEU A 80 5.30 10.82 -5.99
N LEU A 81 4.49 9.82 -6.33
CA LEU A 81 3.41 9.92 -7.31
C LEU A 81 2.11 10.34 -6.61
N ASN A 82 1.25 11.08 -7.28
CA ASN A 82 -0.10 11.33 -6.76
C ASN A 82 -1.00 10.10 -6.91
N GLU A 83 -0.82 9.38 -8.01
CA GLU A 83 -1.61 8.20 -8.38
C GLU A 83 -0.71 7.20 -9.11
N TYR A 84 -1.06 5.93 -9.04
CA TYR A 84 -0.43 4.87 -9.80
C TYR A 84 -1.50 3.88 -10.25
N ILE A 85 -1.34 3.33 -11.46
CA ILE A 85 -2.27 2.36 -12.03
C ILE A 85 -1.45 1.19 -12.53
N VAL A 86 -1.95 -0.01 -12.25
CA VAL A 86 -1.36 -1.24 -12.78
C VAL A 86 -2.45 -2.10 -13.41
N GLU A 87 -2.17 -2.64 -14.58
CA GLU A 87 -2.99 -3.68 -15.18
C GLU A 87 -2.66 -5.02 -14.53
N PHE A 88 -3.66 -5.71 -14.02
CA PHE A 88 -3.53 -6.99 -13.34
C PHE A 88 -4.57 -7.97 -13.87
N LYS A 89 -4.13 -8.90 -14.72
CA LYS A 89 -5.04 -9.77 -15.46
C LYS A 89 -6.05 -8.91 -16.27
N ASN A 90 -7.34 -9.14 -16.08
CA ASN A 90 -8.40 -8.43 -16.82
C ASN A 90 -9.00 -7.27 -16.00
N ARG A 91 -8.24 -6.69 -15.09
CA ARG A 91 -8.68 -5.58 -14.23
C ARG A 91 -7.60 -4.55 -14.03
N HIS A 92 -7.97 -3.34 -13.68
CA HIS A 92 -7.05 -2.29 -13.27
C HIS A 92 -7.03 -2.17 -11.74
N ILE A 93 -5.85 -1.95 -11.19
CA ILE A 93 -5.69 -1.60 -9.78
C ILE A 93 -5.22 -0.15 -9.74
N TYR A 94 -6.02 0.69 -9.11
CA TYR A 94 -5.78 2.11 -8.93
C TYR A 94 -5.28 2.36 -7.51
N PHE A 95 -4.25 3.19 -7.39
CA PHE A 95 -3.63 3.52 -6.12
C PHE A 95 -3.56 5.02 -5.94
N ASN A 96 -4.04 5.53 -4.81
CA ASN A 96 -3.72 6.86 -4.31
C ASN A 96 -3.72 6.85 -2.77
N HIS A 97 -3.42 7.99 -2.14
CA HIS A 97 -3.44 8.02 -0.67
C HIS A 97 -4.86 8.06 -0.07
N GLY A 98 -5.86 8.57 -0.77
CA GLY A 98 -7.24 8.63 -0.29
C GLY A 98 -7.68 10.02 0.20
N HIS A 99 -6.76 10.93 0.58
CA HIS A 99 -7.10 12.26 1.10
C HIS A 99 -7.79 13.18 0.07
N MET A 100 -7.61 12.92 -1.22
CA MET A 100 -8.29 13.64 -2.32
C MET A 100 -9.57 12.92 -2.78
N GLY A 101 -9.94 11.82 -2.13
CA GLY A 101 -11.08 10.98 -2.51
C GLY A 101 -10.77 9.99 -3.63
N TYR A 102 -11.82 9.58 -4.32
CA TYR A 102 -11.72 8.62 -5.42
C TYR A 102 -11.02 9.24 -6.64
N PRO A 103 -10.22 8.44 -7.39
CA PRO A 103 -9.68 8.91 -8.66
C PRO A 103 -10.79 9.25 -9.65
N HIS A 104 -10.56 10.29 -10.46
CA HIS A 104 -11.52 10.72 -11.49
C HIS A 104 -11.45 9.83 -12.73
N VAL A 105 -11.80 8.57 -12.57
CA VAL A 105 -11.80 7.54 -13.63
C VAL A 105 -13.13 6.79 -13.66
N ASN A 106 -13.45 6.20 -14.80
CA ASN A 106 -14.57 5.27 -14.91
C ASN A 106 -14.07 3.87 -14.55
N PHE A 107 -14.42 3.39 -13.38
CA PHE A 107 -14.13 2.01 -12.97
C PHE A 107 -15.00 1.02 -13.74
N ASN A 108 -14.40 -0.10 -14.10
CA ASN A 108 -15.14 -1.27 -14.58
C ASN A 108 -15.45 -2.22 -13.41
N VAL A 109 -16.46 -3.06 -13.59
CA VAL A 109 -16.70 -4.15 -12.65
C VAL A 109 -15.48 -5.06 -12.56
N GLY A 110 -15.02 -5.32 -11.35
CA GLY A 110 -13.79 -6.08 -11.07
C GLY A 110 -12.53 -5.24 -10.88
N ASP A 111 -12.55 -3.94 -11.23
CA ASP A 111 -11.44 -3.04 -10.90
C ASP A 111 -11.27 -2.90 -9.38
N ILE A 112 -10.05 -2.57 -8.97
CA ILE A 112 -9.67 -2.43 -7.57
C ILE A 112 -9.19 -1.01 -7.33
N PHE A 113 -9.65 -0.39 -6.24
CA PHE A 113 -9.14 0.88 -5.76
C PHE A 113 -8.51 0.69 -4.37
N CYS A 114 -7.18 0.89 -4.29
CA CYS A 114 -6.42 0.82 -3.05
C CYS A 114 -6.09 2.24 -2.56
N HIS A 115 -6.41 2.50 -1.30
CA HIS A 115 -6.10 3.79 -0.65
C HIS A 115 -5.60 3.60 0.79
N GLY A 116 -5.02 4.64 1.37
CA GLY A 116 -4.59 4.73 2.77
C GLY A 116 -5.40 5.74 3.55
N HIS A 117 -4.72 6.65 4.23
CA HIS A 117 -5.22 7.85 4.91
C HIS A 117 -6.11 7.63 6.13
N THR A 118 -7.06 6.70 6.08
CA THR A 118 -7.99 6.46 7.19
C THR A 118 -7.34 5.71 8.34
N HIS A 119 -6.24 5.00 8.10
CA HIS A 119 -5.54 4.08 9.01
C HIS A 119 -6.40 2.86 9.43
N ILE A 120 -7.50 2.61 8.73
CA ILE A 120 -8.43 1.51 9.00
C ILE A 120 -8.28 0.48 7.89
N ASN A 121 -7.89 -0.75 8.24
CA ASN A 121 -7.83 -1.81 7.25
C ASN A 121 -9.22 -2.25 6.83
N ASP A 122 -9.45 -2.31 5.53
CA ASP A 122 -10.74 -2.71 4.99
C ASP A 122 -10.66 -3.31 3.57
N ILE A 123 -11.65 -4.15 3.24
CA ILE A 123 -11.95 -4.64 1.89
C ILE A 123 -13.47 -4.62 1.76
N ASP A 124 -13.97 -3.86 0.82
CA ASP A 124 -15.39 -3.72 0.51
C ASP A 124 -15.63 -3.86 -0.99
N ASN A 125 -16.85 -4.20 -1.37
CA ASN A 125 -17.26 -4.25 -2.76
C ASN A 125 -18.43 -3.29 -2.98
N TYR A 126 -18.18 -2.23 -3.72
CA TYR A 126 -19.18 -1.24 -4.04
C TYR A 126 -19.50 -1.27 -5.53
N ASN A 127 -20.71 -1.77 -5.89
CA ASN A 127 -21.18 -1.89 -7.27
C ASN A 127 -20.22 -2.66 -8.21
N GLY A 128 -19.54 -3.67 -7.68
CA GLY A 128 -18.58 -4.49 -8.43
C GLY A 128 -17.17 -3.92 -8.48
N VAL A 129 -16.90 -2.74 -7.92
CA VAL A 129 -15.57 -2.21 -7.70
C VAL A 129 -15.10 -2.59 -6.29
N ILE A 130 -13.91 -3.19 -6.20
CA ILE A 130 -13.33 -3.55 -4.92
C ILE A 130 -12.58 -2.34 -4.38
N ILE A 131 -12.95 -1.88 -3.17
CA ILE A 131 -12.29 -0.78 -2.49
C ILE A 131 -11.54 -1.38 -1.31
N CYS A 132 -10.24 -1.12 -1.21
CA CYS A 132 -9.44 -1.71 -0.16
C CYS A 132 -8.43 -0.73 0.44
N ASN A 133 -8.12 -0.95 1.71
CA ASN A 133 -7.17 -0.17 2.48
C ASN A 133 -6.31 -1.11 3.33
N PRO A 134 -4.97 -1.09 3.23
CA PRO A 134 -4.11 -1.92 4.05
C PRO A 134 -4.13 -1.57 5.53
N GLY A 135 -4.74 -0.42 5.91
CA GLY A 135 -4.58 0.18 7.22
C GLY A 135 -3.24 0.91 7.35
N SER A 136 -2.85 1.22 8.58
CA SER A 136 -1.54 1.82 8.87
C SER A 136 -0.61 0.77 9.47
N ILE A 137 0.66 0.79 9.07
CA ILE A 137 1.67 -0.05 9.69
C ILE A 137 2.14 0.48 11.04
N SER A 138 1.82 1.74 11.38
CA SER A 138 2.36 2.42 12.55
C SER A 138 1.31 3.01 13.50
N LEU A 139 0.24 3.55 12.94
CA LEU A 139 -0.79 4.30 13.67
C LEU A 139 -2.21 3.78 13.36
N PRO A 140 -2.51 2.49 13.58
CA PRO A 140 -3.83 1.93 13.26
C PRO A 140 -4.94 2.65 14.05
N ARG A 141 -6.11 2.80 13.41
CA ARG A 141 -7.30 3.47 13.98
C ARG A 141 -8.53 2.57 13.87
N GLY A 142 -9.63 2.99 14.49
CA GLY A 142 -10.93 2.32 14.35
C GLY A 142 -10.95 0.85 14.84
N GLY A 143 -10.09 0.47 15.77
CA GLY A 143 -9.95 -0.93 16.22
C GLY A 143 -9.08 -1.80 15.30
N SER A 144 -8.53 -1.25 14.22
CA SER A 144 -7.56 -1.95 13.37
C SER A 144 -6.26 -2.23 14.12
N VAL A 145 -5.51 -3.19 13.63
CA VAL A 145 -4.13 -3.47 14.07
C VAL A 145 -3.16 -3.05 12.98
N ALA A 146 -1.87 -2.91 13.32
CA ALA A 146 -0.82 -2.67 12.33
C ALA A 146 -0.84 -3.77 11.28
N SER A 147 -0.96 -3.38 10.00
CA SER A 147 -1.24 -4.30 8.90
C SER A 147 -0.64 -3.85 7.58
N TYR A 148 -0.51 -4.80 6.67
CA TYR A 148 -0.14 -4.64 5.27
C TYR A 148 -1.01 -5.54 4.40
N MET A 149 -1.01 -5.33 3.10
CA MET A 149 -1.86 -6.08 2.15
C MET A 149 -0.99 -6.77 1.10
N ILE A 150 -1.41 -7.95 0.71
CA ILE A 150 -0.91 -8.65 -0.49
C ILE A 150 -2.06 -8.72 -1.49
N ILE A 151 -1.76 -8.37 -2.75
CA ILE A 151 -2.62 -8.68 -3.89
C ILE A 151 -1.85 -9.61 -4.81
N ASP A 152 -2.40 -10.78 -5.06
CA ASP A 152 -1.84 -11.77 -5.97
C ASP A 152 -2.93 -12.48 -6.79
N GLU A 153 -2.59 -13.61 -7.39
CA GLU A 153 -3.52 -14.35 -8.27
C GLU A 153 -4.76 -14.87 -7.55
N ASP A 154 -4.62 -15.16 -6.28
CA ASP A 154 -5.67 -15.77 -5.47
C ASP A 154 -6.64 -14.73 -4.92
N GLY A 155 -6.18 -13.49 -4.70
CA GLY A 155 -7.06 -12.46 -4.13
C GLY A 155 -6.34 -11.28 -3.49
N ILE A 156 -7.05 -10.67 -2.57
CA ILE A 156 -6.60 -9.57 -1.71
C ILE A 156 -6.55 -10.09 -0.28
N HIS A 157 -5.41 -10.00 0.36
CA HIS A 157 -5.20 -10.51 1.71
C HIS A 157 -4.58 -9.42 2.59
N ILE A 158 -5.22 -9.05 3.68
CA ILE A 158 -4.66 -8.15 4.69
C ILE A 158 -4.08 -8.97 5.83
N TYR A 159 -2.80 -8.75 6.10
CA TYR A 159 -2.03 -9.42 7.16
C TYR A 159 -1.71 -8.45 8.29
N ASN A 160 -1.73 -8.93 9.52
CA ASN A 160 -1.04 -8.24 10.60
C ASN A 160 0.47 -8.55 10.58
N PHE A 161 1.27 -7.87 11.42
CA PHE A 161 2.73 -8.09 11.46
C PHE A 161 3.16 -9.45 12.08
N LYS A 162 2.21 -10.30 12.49
CA LYS A 162 2.46 -11.70 12.89
C LYS A 162 2.16 -12.69 11.75
N ASP A 163 1.97 -12.18 10.53
CA ASP A 163 1.64 -12.96 9.32
C ASP A 163 0.29 -13.73 9.42
N VAL A 164 -0.64 -13.20 10.21
CA VAL A 164 -2.00 -13.73 10.28
C VAL A 164 -2.88 -12.93 9.35
N ILE A 165 -3.63 -13.59 8.46
CA ILE A 165 -4.66 -12.97 7.63
C ILE A 165 -5.78 -12.49 8.56
N ILE A 166 -6.12 -11.21 8.48
CA ILE A 166 -7.17 -10.57 9.27
C ILE A 166 -8.39 -10.20 8.44
N LYS A 167 -8.20 -10.01 7.13
CA LYS A 167 -9.26 -9.86 6.13
C LYS A 167 -8.79 -10.43 4.80
N GLU A 168 -9.69 -10.99 4.03
CA GLU A 168 -9.40 -11.44 2.67
C GLU A 168 -10.62 -11.34 1.75
N LEU A 169 -10.34 -11.22 0.46
CA LEU A 169 -11.31 -11.37 -0.63
C LEU A 169 -10.64 -12.21 -1.71
N LEU A 170 -11.16 -13.40 -1.93
CA LEU A 170 -10.65 -14.29 -2.99
C LEU A 170 -11.25 -13.91 -4.33
N PHE A 171 -10.43 -13.94 -5.37
CA PHE A 171 -10.92 -13.77 -6.74
C PHE A 171 -11.59 -15.05 -7.22
N GLU A 172 -12.74 -14.92 -7.88
CA GLU A 172 -13.37 -16.07 -8.51
C GLU A 172 -12.44 -16.63 -9.60
N VAL A 173 -12.22 -17.92 -9.54
CA VAL A 173 -11.51 -18.64 -10.61
C VAL A 173 -12.50 -18.78 -11.76
N PHE A 174 -12.40 -17.91 -12.75
CA PHE A 174 -13.08 -18.16 -14.02
C PHE A 174 -12.31 -19.26 -14.73
N ASP A 175 -12.84 -20.49 -14.72
CA ASP A 175 -12.36 -21.54 -15.62
C ASP A 175 -12.55 -21.02 -17.06
N GLU A 176 -11.44 -20.73 -17.73
CA GLU A 176 -11.45 -20.49 -19.18
C GLU A 176 -11.96 -21.78 -19.85
N LYS A 177 -13.19 -21.72 -20.36
CA LYS A 177 -13.77 -22.79 -21.16
C LYS A 177 -13.35 -22.65 -22.61
#